data_5985970b5ff40e6e1fa8d905a61af91e
#
_entry.id   5985970b5ff40e6e1fa8d905a61af91e
#
_cell.length_a   1.000
_cell.length_b   1.000
_cell.length_c   1.000
_cell.angle_alpha   90.00
_cell.angle_beta   90.00
_cell.angle_gamma   90.00
#
_symmetry.space_group_name_H-M   'P 1'
#
loop_
_entity.id
_entity.type
_entity.pdbx_description
1 polymer ?
#
loop_
_entity_poly.entity_id
_entity_poly.type
_entity_poly.pdbx_seq_one_letter_code
_entity_poly.pdbx_strand_id
1 'polypeptide(L)'
;MKTKEMEKLIKHFDTYFEQDDSTVLHPIVDDGLHIDVLMYAPNEKYPFWKLVTMGASDYKMPPIQNTVGLNNEYIMFIDSEIDLTDKEVLMWYYEKLLSVATFAYYNKTHITFAHSFEWENEDPDDEMIAAFIEFPQIIGTTEILRCKIGLMKTVACLQVVLLNKKELEKLMEIGPIAFSDYLYPEDGSYAHFLTERHRSEKF
;
A
#
# COMPACT_ATOMS: atom_id res chain seq x y z
N MET A 1 9.26 13.55 7.92
CA MET A 1 9.95 13.80 6.62
C MET A 1 10.25 15.29 6.45
N LYS A 2 11.30 15.69 5.72
CA LYS A 2 11.60 17.10 5.43
C LYS A 2 10.77 17.60 4.25
N THR A 3 10.35 18.87 4.24
CA THR A 3 9.51 19.44 3.17
C THR A 3 10.00 19.14 1.75
N LYS A 4 11.31 19.30 1.48
CA LYS A 4 11.88 18.97 0.16
C LYS A 4 11.87 17.48 -0.20
N GLU A 5 11.83 16.61 0.78
CA GLU A 5 11.70 15.15 0.57
C GLU A 5 10.25 14.82 0.24
N MET A 6 9.28 15.45 0.94
CA MET A 6 7.86 15.35 0.66
C MET A 6 7.52 15.81 -0.75
N GLU A 7 7.98 16.99 -1.16
CA GLU A 7 7.78 17.55 -2.51
C GLU A 7 8.27 16.58 -3.61
N LYS A 8 9.40 15.90 -3.38
CA LYS A 8 9.91 14.92 -4.34
C LYS A 8 9.07 13.65 -4.39
N LEU A 9 8.57 13.20 -3.24
CA LEU A 9 7.74 12.02 -3.16
C LEU A 9 6.37 12.29 -3.82
N ILE A 10 5.75 13.45 -3.54
CA ILE A 10 4.53 13.89 -4.21
C ILE A 10 4.74 13.93 -5.72
N LYS A 11 5.78 14.63 -6.19
CA LYS A 11 6.08 14.72 -7.62
C LYS A 11 6.31 13.35 -8.27
N HIS A 12 6.89 12.41 -7.55
CA HIS A 12 7.09 11.05 -8.02
C HIS A 12 5.74 10.37 -8.28
N PHE A 13 4.82 10.40 -7.33
CA PHE A 13 3.51 9.82 -7.50
C PHE A 13 2.66 10.57 -8.53
N ASP A 14 2.67 11.90 -8.54
CA ASP A 14 2.01 12.72 -9.57
C ASP A 14 2.45 12.29 -10.98
N THR A 15 3.75 12.03 -11.16
CA THR A 15 4.31 11.60 -12.45
C THR A 15 3.78 10.24 -12.88
N TYR A 16 3.76 9.24 -11.98
CA TYR A 16 3.39 7.88 -12.34
C TYR A 16 1.87 7.63 -12.33
N PHE A 17 1.13 8.41 -11.57
CA PHE A 17 -0.35 8.38 -11.60
C PHE A 17 -0.94 9.30 -12.67
N GLU A 18 -0.10 10.12 -13.32
CA GLU A 18 -0.50 11.10 -14.34
C GLU A 18 -1.60 12.04 -13.83
N GLN A 19 -1.43 12.54 -12.59
CA GLN A 19 -2.36 13.45 -11.94
C GLN A 19 -1.65 14.21 -10.81
N ASP A 20 -2.05 15.46 -10.52
CA ASP A 20 -1.41 16.35 -9.56
C ASP A 20 -2.38 16.95 -8.51
N ASP A 21 -3.59 16.41 -8.43
CA ASP A 21 -4.69 16.86 -7.57
C ASP A 21 -4.94 15.92 -6.38
N SER A 22 -3.90 15.57 -5.64
CA SER A 22 -4.04 14.74 -4.46
C SER A 22 -4.63 15.50 -3.26
N THR A 23 -5.45 14.80 -2.48
CA THR A 23 -5.90 15.25 -1.15
C THR A 23 -4.96 14.70 -0.09
N VAL A 24 -4.54 15.53 0.88
CA VAL A 24 -3.69 15.08 2.00
C VAL A 24 -4.57 14.80 3.21
N LEU A 25 -4.46 13.58 3.73
CA LEU A 25 -5.08 13.15 4.98
C LEU A 25 -4.01 13.16 6.08
N HIS A 26 -4.21 13.98 7.10
CA HIS A 26 -3.29 14.07 8.24
C HIS A 26 -3.74 13.16 9.39
N PRO A 27 -2.81 12.52 10.12
CA PRO A 27 -3.15 11.76 11.31
C PRO A 27 -3.71 12.69 12.39
N ILE A 28 -4.74 12.21 13.10
CA ILE A 28 -5.33 12.96 14.24
C ILE A 28 -4.42 12.86 15.47
N VAL A 29 -3.68 11.76 15.60
CA VAL A 29 -2.77 11.48 16.71
C VAL A 29 -1.39 11.17 16.14
N ASP A 30 -0.37 11.85 16.67
CA ASP A 30 1.03 11.58 16.34
C ASP A 30 1.60 10.63 17.40
N ASP A 31 1.75 9.37 17.04
CA ASP A 31 2.24 8.31 17.93
C ASP A 31 3.70 7.93 17.62
N GLY A 32 4.54 8.94 17.44
CA GLY A 32 5.99 8.81 17.30
C GLY A 32 6.50 8.59 15.87
N LEU A 33 5.63 8.24 14.91
CA LEU A 33 5.92 8.20 13.48
C LEU A 33 4.81 8.94 12.73
N HIS A 34 5.08 10.16 12.30
CA HIS A 34 4.12 10.98 11.56
C HIS A 34 4.01 10.51 10.11
N ILE A 35 2.84 10.01 9.73
CA ILE A 35 2.55 9.52 8.39
C ILE A 35 1.30 10.21 7.86
N ASP A 36 1.46 11.04 6.84
CA ASP A 36 0.35 11.54 6.04
C ASP A 36 -0.04 10.50 4.98
N VAL A 37 -1.28 10.59 4.49
CA VAL A 37 -1.72 9.77 3.34
C VAL A 37 -2.18 10.70 2.24
N LEU A 38 -1.59 10.55 1.06
CA LEU A 38 -2.05 11.19 -0.17
C LEU A 38 -3.16 10.33 -0.78
N MET A 39 -4.29 10.94 -1.10
CA MET A 39 -5.40 10.31 -1.79
C MET A 39 -5.54 10.89 -3.19
N TYR A 40 -5.44 10.04 -4.20
CA TYR A 40 -5.66 10.36 -5.60
C TYR A 40 -6.96 9.72 -6.08
N ALA A 41 -7.82 10.51 -6.70
CA ALA A 41 -9.07 10.02 -7.27
C ALA A 41 -8.82 9.12 -8.49
N PRO A 42 -9.80 8.29 -8.91
CA PRO A 42 -9.77 7.61 -10.19
C PRO A 42 -9.57 8.59 -11.35
N ASN A 43 -8.78 8.21 -12.34
CA ASN A 43 -8.62 8.96 -13.58
C ASN A 43 -8.79 8.03 -14.81
N GLU A 44 -8.73 8.59 -16.01
CA GLU A 44 -8.97 7.82 -17.25
C GLU A 44 -7.98 6.66 -17.43
N LYS A 45 -6.72 6.85 -17.04
CA LYS A 45 -5.69 5.83 -17.18
C LYS A 45 -5.73 4.79 -16.06
N TYR A 46 -6.00 5.23 -14.84
CA TYR A 46 -6.05 4.41 -13.64
C TYR A 46 -7.42 4.59 -12.97
N PRO A 47 -8.44 3.83 -13.40
CA PRO A 47 -9.84 4.01 -12.97
C PRO A 47 -10.07 3.39 -11.57
N PHE A 48 -9.21 3.71 -10.61
CA PHE A 48 -9.27 3.28 -9.22
C PHE A 48 -8.64 4.32 -8.30
N TRP A 49 -9.03 4.32 -7.04
CA TRP A 49 -8.43 5.17 -6.02
C TRP A 49 -7.00 4.73 -5.69
N LYS A 50 -6.16 5.67 -5.34
CA LYS A 50 -4.77 5.44 -4.93
C LYS A 50 -4.53 6.15 -3.61
N LEU A 51 -4.32 5.39 -2.54
CA LEU A 51 -3.85 5.92 -1.26
C LEU A 51 -2.37 5.65 -1.13
N VAL A 52 -1.60 6.65 -0.73
CA VAL A 52 -0.13 6.54 -0.62
C VAL A 52 0.34 7.14 0.69
N THR A 53 1.15 6.42 1.43
CA THR A 53 1.78 6.95 2.65
C THR A 53 2.87 7.96 2.31
N MET A 54 3.04 8.94 3.20
CA MET A 54 4.11 9.92 3.15
C MET A 54 4.65 10.14 4.56
N GLY A 55 5.78 9.49 4.87
CA GLY A 55 6.38 9.52 6.19
C GLY A 55 6.74 8.17 6.78
N ALA A 56 6.19 7.07 6.27
CA ALA A 56 6.54 5.72 6.72
C ALA A 56 8.04 5.44 6.53
N SER A 57 8.64 5.97 5.47
CA SER A 57 10.08 5.88 5.16
C SER A 57 10.99 6.65 6.11
N ASP A 58 10.48 7.39 7.08
CA ASP A 58 11.29 8.02 8.13
C ASP A 58 11.75 6.99 9.17
N TYR A 59 11.04 5.87 9.29
CA TYR A 59 11.54 4.71 10.01
C TYR A 59 12.50 3.92 9.12
N LYS A 60 13.77 3.86 9.55
CA LYS A 60 14.76 3.00 8.90
C LYS A 60 14.64 1.59 9.48
N MET A 61 14.11 0.69 8.70
CA MET A 61 13.98 -0.71 9.10
C MET A 61 15.35 -1.38 9.31
N PRO A 62 15.43 -2.40 10.21
CA PRO A 62 16.64 -3.17 10.42
C PRO A 62 17.17 -3.75 9.08
N PRO A 63 18.48 -3.74 8.85
CA PRO A 63 19.06 -4.31 7.65
C PRO A 63 18.90 -5.84 7.64
N ILE A 64 18.51 -6.38 6.51
CA ILE A 64 18.58 -7.81 6.23
C ILE A 64 19.51 -8.03 5.05
N GLN A 65 20.26 -9.12 5.11
CA GLN A 65 21.19 -9.50 4.06
C GLN A 65 20.44 -9.62 2.72
N ASN A 66 20.86 -8.82 1.73
CA ASN A 66 20.31 -8.78 0.36
C ASN A 66 18.89 -8.21 0.20
N THR A 67 18.33 -7.47 1.16
CA THR A 67 17.02 -6.83 0.98
C THR A 67 17.11 -5.48 0.31
N VAL A 68 16.17 -5.24 -0.61
CA VAL A 68 15.87 -3.93 -1.20
C VAL A 68 14.74 -3.32 -0.36
N GLY A 69 14.85 -2.03 -0.04
CA GLY A 69 13.73 -1.34 0.61
C GLY A 69 13.83 -1.32 2.14
N LEU A 70 14.91 -0.73 2.67
CA LEU A 70 15.02 -0.44 4.11
C LEU A 70 14.20 0.77 4.56
N ASN A 71 13.63 1.53 3.61
CA ASN A 71 12.77 2.67 3.84
C ASN A 71 11.65 2.62 2.82
N ASN A 72 10.43 2.34 3.26
CA ASN A 72 9.28 2.14 2.37
C ASN A 72 8.25 3.24 2.53
N GLU A 73 7.58 3.56 1.43
CA GLU A 73 6.22 4.09 1.41
C GLU A 73 5.30 3.04 0.79
N TYR A 74 4.04 3.09 1.16
CA TYR A 74 3.06 2.07 0.80
C TYR A 74 1.94 2.67 -0.03
N ILE A 75 1.50 1.91 -1.02
CA ILE A 75 0.44 2.28 -1.95
C ILE A 75 -0.70 1.28 -1.78
N MET A 76 -1.92 1.73 -1.66
CA MET A 76 -3.11 0.89 -1.70
C MET A 76 -3.99 1.34 -2.86
N PHE A 77 -4.33 0.41 -3.73
CA PHE A 77 -5.30 0.63 -4.81
C PHE A 77 -6.67 0.12 -4.36
N ILE A 78 -7.71 0.93 -4.58
CA ILE A 78 -9.07 0.65 -4.12
C ILE A 78 -10.01 0.82 -5.32
N ASP A 79 -10.98 -0.09 -5.45
CA ASP A 79 -11.93 -0.05 -6.55
C ASP A 79 -12.67 1.29 -6.61
N SER A 80 -12.91 1.78 -7.81
CA SER A 80 -13.63 3.04 -8.06
C SER A 80 -15.10 3.01 -7.65
N GLU A 81 -15.69 1.83 -7.51
CA GLU A 81 -17.07 1.68 -7.02
C GLU A 81 -17.17 1.95 -5.51
N ILE A 82 -16.05 1.95 -4.79
CA ILE A 82 -16.00 2.31 -3.38
C ILE A 82 -16.08 3.83 -3.22
N ASP A 83 -17.07 4.29 -2.47
CA ASP A 83 -17.25 5.72 -2.19
C ASP A 83 -16.33 6.20 -1.07
N LEU A 84 -15.13 6.66 -1.42
CA LEU A 84 -14.20 7.27 -0.46
C LEU A 84 -14.56 8.72 -0.07
N THR A 85 -15.67 9.25 -0.55
CA THR A 85 -16.22 10.52 -0.01
C THR A 85 -17.00 10.28 1.29
N ASP A 86 -17.45 9.04 1.54
CA ASP A 86 -17.97 8.61 2.83
C ASP A 86 -16.81 8.51 3.83
N LYS A 87 -16.96 9.28 4.92
CA LYS A 87 -15.90 9.40 5.93
C LYS A 87 -15.62 8.09 6.67
N GLU A 88 -16.64 7.28 6.95
CA GLU A 88 -16.46 6.00 7.66
C GLU A 88 -15.73 4.99 6.76
N VAL A 89 -16.10 4.93 5.49
CA VAL A 89 -15.45 4.10 4.49
C VAL A 89 -13.99 4.52 4.32
N LEU A 90 -13.75 5.83 4.11
CA LEU A 90 -12.38 6.36 3.96
C LEU A 90 -11.51 6.05 5.17
N MET A 91 -12.04 6.24 6.39
CA MET A 91 -11.30 6.01 7.63
C MET A 91 -10.91 4.54 7.78
N TRP A 92 -11.76 3.60 7.39
CA TRP A 92 -11.42 2.18 7.44
C TRP A 92 -10.18 1.87 6.55
N TYR A 93 -10.16 2.33 5.30
CA TYR A 93 -9.01 2.13 4.40
C TYR A 93 -7.76 2.85 4.88
N TYR A 94 -7.92 4.07 5.38
CA TYR A 94 -6.85 4.87 5.97
C TYR A 94 -6.18 4.14 7.15
N GLU A 95 -6.96 3.63 8.08
CA GLU A 95 -6.48 2.90 9.26
C GLU A 95 -5.78 1.59 8.89
N LYS A 96 -6.31 0.83 7.92
CA LYS A 96 -5.65 -0.39 7.40
C LYS A 96 -4.31 -0.05 6.77
N LEU A 97 -4.22 0.99 5.95
CA LEU A 97 -2.95 1.41 5.34
C LEU A 97 -1.95 1.87 6.41
N LEU A 98 -2.38 2.64 7.41
CA LEU A 98 -1.51 3.06 8.52
C LEU A 98 -1.05 1.87 9.36
N SER A 99 -1.89 0.89 9.63
CA SER A 99 -1.52 -0.32 10.36
C SER A 99 -0.38 -1.06 9.67
N VAL A 100 -0.45 -1.17 8.33
CA VAL A 100 0.65 -1.74 7.52
C VAL A 100 1.90 -0.86 7.61
N ALA A 101 1.76 0.45 7.43
CA ALA A 101 2.88 1.38 7.40
C ALA A 101 3.64 1.48 8.72
N THR A 102 2.94 1.30 9.84
CA THR A 102 3.51 1.37 11.20
C THR A 102 3.98 0.02 11.74
N PHE A 103 3.57 -1.09 11.12
CA PHE A 103 3.88 -2.45 11.59
C PHE A 103 5.38 -2.66 11.87
N ALA A 104 6.23 -2.28 10.90
CA ALA A 104 7.68 -2.42 11.04
C ALA A 104 8.25 -1.58 12.19
N TYR A 105 7.70 -0.39 12.40
CA TYR A 105 8.10 0.53 13.48
C TYR A 105 7.79 -0.06 14.86
N TYR A 106 6.57 -0.54 15.09
CA TYR A 106 6.16 -1.08 16.39
C TYR A 106 6.83 -2.42 16.69
N ASN A 107 6.96 -3.28 15.69
CA ASN A 107 7.52 -4.62 15.87
C ASN A 107 9.05 -4.68 15.71
N LYS A 108 9.71 -3.52 15.45
CA LYS A 108 11.18 -3.43 15.25
C LYS A 108 11.69 -4.44 14.22
N THR A 109 10.90 -4.64 13.17
CA THR A 109 11.16 -5.58 12.10
C THR A 109 11.27 -4.87 10.74
N HIS A 110 11.27 -5.63 9.68
CA HIS A 110 11.27 -5.12 8.32
C HIS A 110 10.11 -5.71 7.54
N ILE A 111 9.62 -4.95 6.57
CA ILE A 111 8.64 -5.38 5.59
C ILE A 111 9.21 -5.08 4.20
N THR A 112 9.06 -6.01 3.28
CA THR A 112 9.47 -5.86 1.89
C THR A 112 8.55 -6.66 0.98
N PHE A 113 8.81 -6.64 -0.33
CA PHE A 113 8.10 -7.46 -1.31
C PHE A 113 8.01 -8.93 -0.88
N ALA A 114 6.89 -9.56 -1.17
CA ALA A 114 6.54 -10.95 -0.86
C ALA A 114 6.35 -11.27 0.64
N HIS A 115 6.35 -10.27 1.51
CA HIS A 115 5.95 -10.46 2.90
C HIS A 115 4.43 -10.38 3.03
N SER A 116 3.91 -11.18 3.95
CA SER A 116 2.53 -11.06 4.45
C SER A 116 2.55 -11.07 5.97
N PHE A 117 1.54 -10.51 6.57
CA PHE A 117 1.28 -10.58 8.00
C PHE A 117 -0.22 -10.45 8.24
N GLU A 118 -0.69 -11.10 9.30
CA GLU A 118 -2.07 -11.08 9.74
C GLU A 118 -2.23 -10.29 11.04
N TRP A 119 -3.44 -9.86 11.31
CA TRP A 119 -3.84 -9.22 12.56
C TRP A 119 -5.17 -9.79 13.05
N GLU A 120 -5.42 -9.63 14.33
CA GLU A 120 -6.73 -9.91 14.90
C GLU A 120 -7.65 -8.71 14.63
N ASN A 121 -8.81 -8.97 14.01
CA ASN A 121 -9.83 -7.95 13.84
C ASN A 121 -10.62 -7.79 15.14
N GLU A 122 -10.79 -6.54 15.59
CA GLU A 122 -11.69 -6.22 16.71
C GLU A 122 -13.17 -6.30 16.27
N ASP A 123 -13.45 -5.99 15.00
CA ASP A 123 -14.75 -6.11 14.37
C ASP A 123 -14.87 -7.49 13.70
N PRO A 124 -15.78 -8.38 14.19
CA PRO A 124 -15.98 -9.70 13.61
C PRO A 124 -16.56 -9.66 12.17
N ASP A 125 -17.16 -8.54 11.78
CA ASP A 125 -17.72 -8.36 10.44
C ASP A 125 -16.65 -7.85 9.43
N ASP A 126 -15.44 -7.52 9.91
CA ASP A 126 -14.32 -7.15 9.04
C ASP A 126 -13.62 -8.40 8.52
N GLU A 127 -13.79 -8.67 7.23
CA GLU A 127 -13.26 -9.87 6.59
C GLU A 127 -11.75 -9.77 6.28
N MET A 128 -11.18 -8.55 6.27
CA MET A 128 -9.77 -8.31 5.91
C MET A 128 -8.85 -8.55 7.10
N ILE A 129 -8.25 -9.72 7.16
CA ILE A 129 -7.44 -10.20 8.30
C ILE A 129 -5.93 -10.13 8.07
N ALA A 130 -5.49 -9.85 6.85
CA ALA A 130 -4.07 -9.85 6.51
C ALA A 130 -3.74 -8.81 5.44
N ALA A 131 -2.45 -8.55 5.29
CA ALA A 131 -1.90 -7.81 4.16
C ALA A 131 -0.81 -8.62 3.46
N PHE A 132 -0.72 -8.45 2.14
CA PHE A 132 0.38 -8.91 1.30
C PHE A 132 1.08 -7.72 0.67
N ILE A 133 2.40 -7.74 0.65
CA ILE A 133 3.24 -6.66 0.12
C ILE A 133 3.73 -7.03 -1.28
N GLU A 134 3.29 -6.24 -2.25
CA GLU A 134 3.48 -6.48 -3.67
C GLU A 134 4.20 -5.29 -4.35
N PHE A 135 4.62 -5.48 -5.57
CA PHE A 135 4.99 -4.39 -6.47
C PHE A 135 3.74 -3.79 -7.13
N PRO A 136 3.66 -2.47 -7.34
CA PRO A 136 2.53 -1.83 -8.03
C PRO A 136 2.60 -2.09 -9.55
N GLN A 137 2.45 -3.36 -9.97
CA GLN A 137 2.64 -3.84 -11.35
C GLN A 137 1.70 -3.17 -12.33
N ILE A 138 0.48 -2.80 -11.89
CA ILE A 138 -0.53 -2.15 -12.73
C ILE A 138 -0.07 -0.81 -13.30
N ILE A 139 0.90 -0.16 -12.66
CA ILE A 139 1.47 1.10 -13.15
C ILE A 139 2.33 0.90 -14.41
N GLY A 140 2.71 -0.35 -14.72
CA GLY A 140 3.37 -0.71 -15.97
C GLY A 140 4.83 -0.26 -16.09
N THR A 141 5.43 0.28 -15.03
CA THR A 141 6.85 0.66 -14.98
C THR A 141 7.48 0.34 -13.64
N THR A 142 8.71 -0.16 -13.67
CA THR A 142 9.48 -0.43 -12.46
C THR A 142 10.07 0.85 -11.82
N GLU A 143 10.01 1.97 -12.49
CA GLU A 143 10.55 3.24 -11.99
C GLU A 143 9.77 3.77 -10.79
N ILE A 144 8.46 3.48 -10.69
CA ILE A 144 7.63 3.82 -9.53
C ILE A 144 8.16 3.18 -8.24
N LEU A 145 8.81 2.02 -8.34
CA LEU A 145 9.31 1.28 -7.17
C LEU A 145 10.35 2.04 -6.36
N ARG A 146 10.98 3.08 -6.92
CA ARG A 146 12.09 3.78 -6.26
C ARG A 146 12.01 5.28 -6.44
N CYS A 147 11.79 5.98 -5.33
CA CYS A 147 11.84 7.44 -5.27
C CYS A 147 13.13 7.91 -4.59
N LYS A 148 13.97 8.68 -5.32
CA LYS A 148 15.17 9.29 -4.75
C LYS A 148 14.81 10.64 -4.11
N ILE A 149 14.49 10.63 -2.83
CA ILE A 149 14.08 11.84 -2.10
C ILE A 149 15.24 12.66 -1.53
N GLY A 150 16.42 12.05 -1.33
CA GLY A 150 17.61 12.71 -0.80
C GLY A 150 18.89 12.37 -1.55
N LEU A 151 20.03 12.94 -1.12
CA LEU A 151 21.33 12.65 -1.74
C LEU A 151 21.67 11.15 -1.63
N MET A 152 21.42 10.55 -0.45
CA MET A 152 21.66 9.15 -0.16
C MET A 152 20.40 8.43 0.36
N LYS A 153 19.21 9.04 0.22
CA LYS A 153 17.93 8.47 0.65
C LYS A 153 17.07 8.12 -0.56
N THR A 154 16.91 6.83 -0.79
CA THR A 154 15.97 6.27 -1.77
C THR A 154 14.90 5.52 -1.01
N VAL A 155 13.65 5.73 -1.37
CA VAL A 155 12.46 5.09 -0.79
C VAL A 155 11.97 4.03 -1.76
N ALA A 156 11.62 2.86 -1.24
CA ALA A 156 10.87 1.87 -2.00
C ALA A 156 9.37 2.17 -1.88
N CYS A 157 8.66 2.13 -3.00
CA CYS A 157 7.22 2.32 -3.05
C CYS A 157 6.58 0.96 -3.34
N LEU A 158 5.92 0.38 -2.35
CA LEU A 158 5.37 -0.96 -2.40
C LEU A 158 3.85 -0.93 -2.30
N GLN A 159 3.20 -1.83 -3.00
CA GLN A 159 1.76 -1.98 -2.92
C GLN A 159 1.35 -2.83 -1.71
N VAL A 160 0.25 -2.46 -1.09
CA VAL A 160 -0.47 -3.23 -0.08
C VAL A 160 -1.72 -3.81 -0.71
N VAL A 161 -1.91 -5.12 -0.60
CA VAL A 161 -3.16 -5.80 -0.92
C VAL A 161 -3.71 -6.39 0.36
N LEU A 162 -4.91 -6.00 0.77
CA LEU A 162 -5.57 -6.61 1.92
C LEU A 162 -6.14 -7.97 1.51
N LEU A 163 -6.06 -8.93 2.42
CA LEU A 163 -6.47 -10.30 2.19
C LEU A 163 -7.53 -10.73 3.20
N ASN A 164 -8.56 -11.43 2.70
CA ASN A 164 -9.45 -12.20 3.54
C ASN A 164 -8.80 -13.56 3.90
N LYS A 165 -9.49 -14.35 4.70
CA LYS A 165 -8.99 -15.64 5.18
C LYS A 165 -8.66 -16.61 4.05
N LYS A 166 -9.54 -16.73 3.04
CA LYS A 166 -9.33 -17.65 1.90
C LYS A 166 -8.16 -17.25 1.03
N GLU A 167 -7.98 -15.94 0.82
CA GLU A 167 -6.84 -15.40 0.08
C GLU A 167 -5.54 -15.63 0.82
N LEU A 168 -5.54 -15.46 2.14
CA LEU A 168 -4.37 -15.80 2.96
C LEU A 168 -4.05 -17.30 2.91
N GLU A 169 -5.05 -18.16 3.03
CA GLU A 169 -4.88 -19.61 2.87
C GLU A 169 -4.31 -19.96 1.49
N LYS A 170 -4.82 -19.31 0.42
CA LYS A 170 -4.30 -19.48 -0.94
C LYS A 170 -2.86 -19.02 -1.07
N LEU A 171 -2.50 -17.85 -0.52
CA LEU A 171 -1.14 -17.37 -0.47
C LEU A 171 -0.20 -18.39 0.22
N MET A 172 -0.65 -18.95 1.34
CA MET A 172 0.13 -19.96 2.08
C MET A 172 0.26 -21.29 1.33
N GLU A 173 -0.74 -21.65 0.52
CA GLU A 173 -0.72 -22.86 -0.32
C GLU A 173 0.26 -22.75 -1.49
N ILE A 174 0.19 -21.65 -2.28
CA ILE A 174 0.92 -21.53 -3.53
C ILE A 174 2.23 -20.75 -3.42
N GLY A 175 2.41 -20.04 -2.31
CA GLY A 175 3.58 -19.19 -2.04
C GLY A 175 3.50 -17.79 -2.67
N PRO A 176 4.33 -16.84 -2.19
CA PRO A 176 4.16 -15.42 -2.51
C PRO A 176 4.40 -15.08 -3.99
N ILE A 177 5.28 -15.80 -4.69
CA ILE A 177 5.56 -15.51 -6.11
C ILE A 177 4.38 -15.94 -6.99
N ALA A 178 3.87 -17.16 -6.80
CA ALA A 178 2.69 -17.61 -7.55
C ALA A 178 1.43 -16.83 -7.18
N PHE A 179 1.34 -16.33 -5.94
CA PHE A 179 0.25 -15.45 -5.52
C PHE A 179 0.33 -14.07 -6.18
N SER A 180 1.53 -13.53 -6.40
CA SER A 180 1.73 -12.31 -7.18
C SER A 180 1.19 -12.46 -8.61
N ASP A 181 1.51 -13.57 -9.30
CA ASP A 181 0.98 -13.87 -10.63
C ASP A 181 -0.56 -13.99 -10.61
N TYR A 182 -1.10 -14.56 -9.55
CA TYR A 182 -2.55 -14.68 -9.34
C TYR A 182 -3.25 -13.32 -9.21
N LEU A 183 -2.62 -12.34 -8.53
CA LEU A 183 -3.15 -10.98 -8.39
C LEU A 183 -3.25 -10.23 -9.74
N TYR A 184 -2.40 -10.57 -10.69
CA TYR A 184 -2.30 -9.92 -12.01
C TYR A 184 -2.36 -10.94 -13.14
N PRO A 185 -3.52 -11.58 -13.39
CA PRO A 185 -3.64 -12.59 -14.43
C PRO A 185 -3.41 -11.98 -15.81
N GLU A 186 -2.68 -12.71 -16.68
CA GLU A 186 -2.29 -12.25 -18.02
C GLU A 186 -3.47 -11.94 -18.94
N ASP A 187 -4.59 -12.63 -18.77
CA ASP A 187 -5.79 -12.45 -19.57
C ASP A 187 -6.62 -11.21 -19.20
N GLY A 188 -6.23 -10.52 -18.11
CA GLY A 188 -6.92 -9.33 -17.60
C GLY A 188 -8.36 -9.60 -17.13
N SER A 189 -8.80 -10.87 -17.08
CA SER A 189 -10.16 -11.26 -16.73
C SER A 189 -10.50 -11.01 -15.27
N TYR A 190 -9.49 -10.86 -14.43
CA TYR A 190 -9.61 -10.66 -13.00
C TYR A 190 -8.47 -9.82 -12.45
N ALA A 191 -8.79 -8.66 -11.91
CA ALA A 191 -7.84 -7.83 -11.20
C ALA A 191 -8.05 -8.00 -9.68
N HIS A 192 -7.32 -8.92 -9.07
CA HIS A 192 -7.39 -9.14 -7.61
C HIS A 192 -6.51 -8.18 -6.81
N PHE A 193 -5.78 -7.29 -7.50
CA PHE A 193 -4.89 -6.33 -6.86
C PHE A 193 -5.63 -5.15 -6.20
N LEU A 194 -6.92 -4.94 -6.53
CA LEU A 194 -7.73 -3.91 -5.89
C LEU A 194 -8.20 -4.37 -4.52
N THR A 195 -8.07 -3.50 -3.54
CA THR A 195 -8.54 -3.75 -2.19
C THR A 195 -10.01 -3.37 -2.08
N GLU A 196 -10.86 -4.33 -1.73
CA GLU A 196 -12.28 -4.15 -1.44
C GLU A 196 -12.53 -4.62 0.01
N ARG A 197 -13.32 -3.84 0.78
CA ARG A 197 -13.64 -4.21 2.18
C ARG A 197 -14.48 -5.48 2.27
N HIS A 198 -15.43 -5.63 1.36
CA HIS A 198 -16.31 -6.78 1.24
C HIS A 198 -16.07 -7.42 -0.13
N ARG A 199 -15.04 -8.22 -0.20
CA ARG A 199 -14.70 -8.91 -1.45
C ARG A 199 -15.56 -10.15 -1.56
N SER A 200 -16.49 -10.17 -2.54
CA SER A 200 -17.22 -11.39 -2.87
C SER A 200 -16.23 -12.51 -3.22
N GLU A 201 -16.52 -13.72 -2.78
CA GLU A 201 -15.69 -14.89 -3.05
C GLU A 201 -15.41 -15.03 -4.54
N LYS A 202 -14.21 -14.69 -4.94
CA LYS A 202 -13.70 -14.81 -6.31
C LYS A 202 -12.79 -16.04 -6.47
N PHE A 203 -12.89 -16.98 -5.51
CA PHE A 203 -12.09 -18.22 -5.45
C PHE A 203 -12.96 -19.46 -5.57
#